data_1f6ac19ffb3f1a23a7e7954a2a113035
#
_entry.id   1f6ac19ffb3f1a23a7e7954a2a113035
#
_cell.length_a   1.000
_cell.length_b   1.000
_cell.length_c   1.000
_cell.angle_alpha   90.00
_cell.angle_beta   90.00
_cell.angle_gamma   90.00
#
_symmetry.space_group_name_H-M   'P 1'
#
loop_
_entity.id
_entity.type
_entity.pdbx_description
1 polymer ?
#
loop_
_entity_poly.entity_id
_entity_poly.type
_entity_poly.pdbx_seq_one_letter_code
_entity_poly.pdbx_strand_id
1 'polypeptide(L)' 'EKLTVTAPLSAIDDQLIMEFSSLVKDSPGNAELHFLVRDEDGQMYVNLMSRTMKISVQKELVNYLKNQPLLDYKIN' A
#
# COMPACT_ATOMS: atom_id res chain seq x y z
N GLU A 1 -3.59 9.45 11.65
CA GLU A 1 -3.56 9.43 10.19
C GLU A 1 -3.51 8.01 9.68
N LYS A 2 -4.13 7.76 8.54
CA LYS A 2 -4.28 6.43 7.98
C LYS A 2 -4.11 6.49 6.47
N LEU A 3 -3.24 5.65 5.92
CA LEU A 3 -3.10 5.46 4.48
C LEU A 3 -3.72 4.12 4.10
N THR A 4 -4.72 4.15 3.23
CA THR A 4 -5.33 2.95 2.68
C THR A 4 -4.95 2.83 1.23
N VAL A 5 -4.31 1.71 0.87
CA VAL A 5 -3.94 1.40 -0.51
C VAL A 5 -4.77 0.20 -0.95
N THR A 6 -5.35 0.28 -2.13
CA THR A 6 -6.14 -0.80 -2.70
C THR A 6 -5.55 -1.20 -4.05
N ALA A 7 -5.36 -2.50 -4.25
CA ALA A 7 -4.81 -3.04 -5.47
C ALA A 7 -5.63 -4.23 -5.94
N PRO A 8 -5.85 -4.38 -7.26
CA PRO A 8 -6.40 -5.64 -7.76
C PRO A 8 -5.35 -6.75 -7.63
N LEU A 9 -5.80 -7.97 -7.44
CA LEU A 9 -4.88 -9.11 -7.30
C LEU A 9 -3.93 -9.21 -8.50
N SER A 10 -4.39 -8.88 -9.69
CA SER A 10 -3.58 -8.93 -10.91
C SER A 10 -2.39 -7.96 -10.90
N ALA A 11 -2.41 -6.96 -10.04
CA ALA A 11 -1.31 -5.99 -9.93
C ALA A 11 -0.24 -6.44 -8.93
N ILE A 12 -0.50 -7.48 -8.15
CA ILE A 12 0.41 -7.94 -7.11
C ILE A 12 1.44 -8.87 -7.75
N ASP A 13 2.68 -8.44 -7.78
CA ASP A 13 3.81 -9.24 -8.24
C ASP A 13 5.02 -8.96 -7.33
N ASP A 14 6.10 -9.71 -7.56
CA ASP A 14 7.29 -9.59 -6.73
C ASP A 14 7.91 -8.20 -6.80
N GLN A 15 7.88 -7.57 -7.97
CA GLN A 15 8.45 -6.24 -8.14
C GLN A 15 7.69 -5.20 -7.30
N LEU A 16 6.36 -5.23 -7.38
CA LEU A 16 5.53 -4.30 -6.60
C LEU A 16 5.77 -4.49 -5.11
N ILE A 17 5.78 -5.74 -4.66
CA ILE A 17 5.98 -6.06 -3.25
C ILE A 17 7.35 -5.55 -2.78
N MET A 18 8.41 -5.78 -3.55
CA MET A 18 9.75 -5.31 -3.21
C MET A 18 9.83 -3.79 -3.13
N GLU A 19 9.31 -3.12 -4.14
CA GLU A 19 9.36 -1.65 -4.21
C GLU A 19 8.56 -1.01 -3.09
N PHE A 20 7.34 -1.48 -2.89
CA PHE A 20 6.47 -0.92 -1.87
C PHE A 20 7.01 -1.21 -0.47
N SER A 21 7.49 -2.43 -0.22
CA SER A 21 8.09 -2.80 1.06
C SER A 21 9.30 -1.94 1.41
N SER A 22 10.17 -1.66 0.42
CA SER A 22 11.32 -0.78 0.63
C SER A 22 10.89 0.62 1.03
N LEU A 23 9.89 1.17 0.33
CA LEU A 23 9.42 2.52 0.63
C LEU A 23 8.84 2.63 2.03
N VAL A 24 8.01 1.66 2.44
CA VAL A 24 7.40 1.74 3.77
C VAL A 24 8.42 1.49 4.89
N LYS A 25 9.42 0.65 4.66
CA LYS A 25 10.48 0.43 5.64
C LYS A 25 11.33 1.68 5.85
N ASP A 26 11.51 2.46 4.80
CA ASP A 26 12.29 3.69 4.84
C ASP A 26 11.48 4.89 5.34
N SER A 27 10.23 4.67 5.68
CA SER A 27 9.32 5.75 6.08
C SER A 27 8.63 5.43 7.42
N PRO A 28 9.38 5.21 8.50
CA PRO A 28 8.77 4.94 9.80
C PRO A 28 8.02 6.16 10.32
N GLY A 29 6.92 5.91 11.04
CA GLY A 29 6.12 7.00 11.59
C GLY A 29 4.95 6.48 12.41
N ASN A 30 3.90 7.28 12.54
CA ASN A 30 2.75 6.97 13.38
C ASN A 30 1.45 6.75 12.60
N ALA A 31 1.46 6.86 11.28
CA ALA A 31 0.26 6.61 10.48
C ALA A 31 0.04 5.11 10.31
N GLU A 32 -1.21 4.71 10.33
CA GLU A 32 -1.57 3.32 10.04
C GLU A 32 -1.52 3.07 8.54
N LEU A 33 -0.98 1.92 8.15
CA LEU A 33 -1.00 1.46 6.77
C LEU A 33 -2.00 0.32 6.64
N HIS A 34 -2.93 0.46 5.70
CA HIS A 34 -3.86 -0.60 5.32
C HIS A 34 -3.68 -0.89 3.84
N PHE A 35 -3.20 -2.08 3.52
CA PHE A 35 -3.02 -2.52 2.14
C PHE A 35 -4.05 -3.60 1.85
N LEU A 36 -4.99 -3.29 0.97
CA LEU A 36 -6.10 -4.17 0.62
C LEU A 36 -5.92 -4.71 -0.79
N VAL A 37 -6.17 -6.00 -0.95
CA VAL A 37 -6.10 -6.66 -2.26
C VAL A 37 -7.50 -7.10 -2.64
N ARG A 38 -7.93 -6.75 -3.84
CA ARG A 38 -9.24 -7.13 -4.37
C ARG A 38 -9.08 -8.26 -5.36
N ASP A 39 -9.80 -9.36 -5.13
CA ASP A 39 -9.78 -10.49 -6.06
C ASP A 39 -10.77 -10.29 -7.22
N GLU A 40 -10.85 -11.29 -8.10
CA GLU A 40 -11.72 -11.23 -9.28
C GLU A 40 -13.20 -11.15 -8.94
N ASP A 41 -13.60 -11.66 -7.78
CA ASP A 41 -14.98 -11.64 -7.32
C ASP A 41 -15.32 -10.37 -6.55
N GLY A 42 -14.38 -9.44 -6.42
CA GLY A 42 -14.57 -8.21 -5.69
C GLY A 42 -14.36 -8.32 -4.19
N GLN A 43 -13.94 -9.48 -3.70
CA GLN A 43 -13.63 -9.67 -2.28
C GLN A 43 -12.36 -8.93 -1.92
N MET A 44 -12.37 -8.28 -0.75
CA MET A 44 -11.23 -7.52 -0.26
C MET A 44 -10.50 -8.28 0.84
N TYR A 45 -9.19 -8.34 0.74
CA TYR A 45 -8.34 -9.02 1.72
C TYR A 45 -7.26 -8.07 2.22
N VAL A 46 -7.03 -8.07 3.53
CA VAL A 46 -5.92 -7.29 4.11
C VAL A 46 -4.61 -8.02 3.83
N ASN A 47 -3.65 -7.32 3.26
CA ASN A 47 -2.32 -7.86 3.07
C ASN A 47 -1.62 -7.97 4.43
N LEU A 48 -1.04 -9.13 4.73
CA LEU A 48 -0.38 -9.40 6.02
C LEU A 48 0.75 -8.41 6.32
N MET A 49 1.41 -7.92 5.28
CA MET A 49 2.49 -6.96 5.41
C MET A 49 2.05 -5.68 6.12
N SER A 50 0.78 -5.28 5.98
CA SER A 50 0.31 -4.01 6.53
C SER A 50 -0.15 -4.07 7.98
N ARG A 51 -0.31 -5.26 8.56
CA ARG A 51 -0.97 -5.43 9.86
C ARG A 51 -0.26 -4.76 11.02
N THR A 52 1.06 -4.71 10.98
CA THR A 52 1.87 -4.20 12.09
C THR A 52 2.68 -2.99 11.72
N MET A 53 2.50 -2.47 10.51
CA MET A 53 3.32 -1.35 10.05
C MET A 53 2.73 -0.02 10.44
N LYS A 54 3.59 0.84 11.00
CA LYS A 54 3.31 2.25 11.19
C LYS A 54 4.28 3.03 10.31
N ILE A 55 3.75 3.95 9.55
CA ILE A 55 4.54 4.66 8.55
C ILE A 55 4.36 6.17 8.67
N SER A 56 5.26 6.89 8.02
CA SER A 56 5.12 8.32 7.76
C SER A 56 4.65 8.48 6.32
N VAL A 57 3.58 9.23 6.10
CA VAL A 57 3.07 9.47 4.75
C VAL A 57 3.93 10.53 4.09
N GLN A 58 5.03 10.10 3.49
CA GLN A 58 6.02 10.97 2.88
C GLN A 58 5.76 11.17 1.40
N LYS A 59 6.35 12.23 0.86
CA LYS A 59 6.20 12.61 -0.54
C LYS A 59 6.62 11.49 -1.49
N GLU A 60 7.70 10.79 -1.18
CA GLU A 60 8.20 9.70 -2.03
C GLU A 60 7.19 8.56 -2.13
N LEU A 61 6.57 8.21 -1.00
CA LEU A 61 5.55 7.17 -0.99
C LEU A 61 4.33 7.59 -1.79
N VAL A 62 3.85 8.80 -1.58
CA VAL A 62 2.69 9.33 -2.31
C VAL A 62 2.97 9.40 -3.81
N ASN A 63 4.16 9.87 -4.20
CA ASN A 63 4.54 9.92 -5.60
C ASN A 63 4.61 8.53 -6.24
N TYR A 64 5.12 7.55 -5.49
CA TYR A 64 5.13 6.17 -5.97
C TYR A 64 3.72 5.69 -6.27
N LEU A 65 2.79 5.91 -5.33
CA LEU A 65 1.40 5.48 -5.50
C LEU A 65 0.72 6.19 -6.68
N LYS A 66 0.98 7.48 -6.86
CA LYS A 66 0.43 8.23 -7.99
C LYS A 66 0.89 7.67 -9.34
N ASN A 67 2.09 7.09 -9.38
CA ASN A 67 2.66 6.56 -10.61
C ASN A 67 2.29 5.10 -10.87
N GLN A 68 1.47 4.49 -10.01
CA GLN A 68 1.01 3.11 -10.17
C GLN A 68 -0.42 3.13 -10.69
N PRO A 69 -0.65 2.89 -11.99
CA PRO A 69 -1.97 3.09 -12.57
C PRO A 69 -3.04 2.14 -12.03
N LEU A 70 -2.63 0.99 -11.49
CA LEU A 70 -3.58 0.01 -10.97
C LEU A 70 -3.82 0.13 -9.47
N LEU A 71 -3.10 0.99 -8.78
CA LEU A 71 -3.28 1.19 -7.34
C LEU A 71 -4.15 2.41 -7.07
N ASP A 72 -5.04 2.27 -6.10
CA ASP A 72 -5.78 3.39 -5.52
C ASP A 72 -5.28 3.64 -4.11
N TYR A 73 -5.34 4.88 -3.66
CA TYR A 73 -4.96 5.20 -2.28
C TYR A 73 -5.82 6.31 -1.72
N LYS A 74 -5.92 6.32 -0.40
CA LYS A 74 -6.68 7.33 0.32
C LYS A 74 -5.97 7.65 1.64
N ILE A 75 -5.85 8.93 1.93
CA ILE A 75 -5.27 9.42 3.19
C ILE A 75 -6.38 10.01 4.02
N ASN A 76 -6.54 9.50 5.23
CA ASN A 76 -7.53 10.00 6.20
C ASN A 76 -6.88 10.65 7.39
#